data_e9187cc531a03814cec48dc433e1dc86
#
_entry.id   e9187cc531a03814cec48dc433e1dc86
#
_cell.length_a   1.000
_cell.length_b   1.000
_cell.length_c   1.000
_cell.angle_alpha   90.00
_cell.angle_beta   90.00
_cell.angle_gamma   90.00
#
_symmetry.space_group_name_H-M   'P 1'
#
loop_
_entity.id
_entity.type
_entity.pdbx_description
1 polymer ?
#
loop_
_entity_poly.entity_id
_entity_poly.type
_entity_poly.pdbx_seq_one_letter_code
_entity_poly.pdbx_strand_id
1 'polypeptide(L)'
;MGSNKCTLDFYDYRTGLYSRNFYAERNPNVIKELGDVGNDIGIYGSKLYVVVNCSHKVEVMDAKTGIRLGQIDIPNCRYVRFYRGRAYVSSYVGPVLIDPDAPKGAVFEVDTTSFAITRKVSVGYQPEEMEIVDDYMYVANSGGYRVPDYDNTVSVIQMIDFKQVQQIPVGINLHRVKKDRYNKLWVTSRGDYQTRPSRLYVLDKRKGYNQMIVTDTIPVACSNMAIKGDSLFYYATEWNNYTSSNTISYGIIDVRSKEIISKSFITDGTEKDITIPYGIAVHPETGDIFVTDAKNYVSSGTLYCFTKDGRKKWSVRTGDIPAHIVFLPN
;
A
#
# COMPACT_ATOMS: atom_id res chain seq x y z
N MET A 1 0.19 21.50 -12.71
CA MET A 1 0.78 20.29 -12.10
C MET A 1 1.15 19.35 -13.23
N GLY A 2 2.42 18.96 -13.34
CA GLY A 2 2.81 17.96 -14.32
C GLY A 2 2.12 16.63 -13.97
N SER A 3 1.50 16.00 -14.95
CA SER A 3 0.91 14.68 -14.78
C SER A 3 2.01 13.67 -14.53
N ASN A 4 1.98 12.99 -13.38
CA ASN A 4 2.84 11.85 -13.10
C ASN A 4 2.26 10.62 -13.79
N LYS A 5 2.63 10.44 -15.04
CA LYS A 5 2.19 9.34 -15.87
C LYS A 5 2.49 8.00 -15.19
N CYS A 6 1.42 7.28 -14.81
CA CYS A 6 1.57 5.95 -14.22
C CYS A 6 2.06 4.96 -15.27
N THR A 7 3.09 4.19 -14.94
CA THR A 7 3.59 3.08 -15.76
C THR A 7 3.53 1.77 -14.99
N LEU A 8 3.42 0.67 -15.71
CA LEU A 8 3.58 -0.67 -15.19
C LEU A 8 4.85 -1.26 -15.78
N ASP A 9 5.78 -1.63 -14.94
CA ASP A 9 7.00 -2.32 -15.34
C ASP A 9 6.87 -3.81 -15.01
N PHE A 10 7.58 -4.66 -15.75
CA PHE A 10 7.55 -6.11 -15.56
C PHE A 10 8.97 -6.68 -15.51
N TYR A 11 9.23 -7.53 -14.53
CA TYR A 11 10.48 -8.28 -14.40
C TYR A 11 10.24 -9.78 -14.50
N ASP A 12 10.83 -10.44 -15.47
CA ASP A 12 10.80 -11.90 -15.59
C ASP A 12 12.00 -12.52 -14.88
N TYR A 13 11.75 -13.19 -13.77
CA TYR A 13 12.77 -13.87 -12.96
C TYR A 13 13.52 -14.99 -13.70
N ARG A 14 12.88 -15.63 -14.69
CA ARG A 14 13.49 -16.76 -15.43
C ARG A 14 14.52 -16.28 -16.43
N THR A 15 14.26 -15.13 -17.05
CA THR A 15 15.12 -14.59 -18.11
C THR A 15 16.01 -13.45 -17.60
N GLY A 16 15.67 -12.83 -16.46
CA GLY A 16 16.32 -11.65 -15.94
C GLY A 16 15.96 -10.37 -16.72
N LEU A 17 14.99 -10.43 -17.63
CA LEU A 17 14.58 -9.29 -18.45
C LEU A 17 13.66 -8.36 -17.66
N TYR A 18 13.93 -7.06 -17.77
CA TYR A 18 13.13 -5.99 -17.22
C TYR A 18 12.52 -5.15 -18.34
N SER A 19 11.20 -5.15 -18.43
CA SER A 19 10.43 -4.37 -19.41
C SER A 19 9.82 -3.16 -18.71
N ARG A 20 10.20 -1.96 -19.18
CA ARG A 20 9.61 -0.70 -18.71
C ARG A 20 8.35 -0.39 -19.50
N ASN A 21 7.38 0.21 -18.82
CA ASN A 21 6.11 0.61 -19.43
C ASN A 21 5.38 -0.54 -20.16
N PHE A 22 5.43 -1.71 -19.55
CA PHE A 22 4.89 -2.96 -20.09
C PHE A 22 3.42 -2.85 -20.52
N TYR A 23 2.61 -2.07 -19.77
CA TYR A 23 1.21 -1.87 -20.13
C TYR A 23 1.05 -1.20 -21.51
N ALA A 24 1.75 -0.11 -21.79
CA ALA A 24 1.65 0.58 -23.07
C ALA A 24 2.17 -0.28 -24.23
N GLU A 25 3.25 -1.04 -23.99
CA GLU A 25 3.79 -1.99 -24.98
C GLU A 25 2.74 -3.05 -25.39
N ARG A 26 2.01 -3.58 -24.41
CA ARG A 26 1.00 -4.63 -24.64
C ARG A 26 -0.35 -4.10 -25.14
N ASN A 27 -0.61 -2.81 -24.99
CA ASN A 27 -1.89 -2.19 -25.32
C ASN A 27 -1.72 -0.93 -26.21
N PRO A 28 -1.10 -1.05 -27.39
CA PRO A 28 -0.74 0.11 -28.23
C PRO A 28 -1.94 0.92 -28.73
N ASN A 29 -3.14 0.33 -28.72
CA ASN A 29 -4.38 0.98 -29.17
C ASN A 29 -5.13 1.71 -28.03
N VAL A 30 -4.61 1.68 -26.80
CA VAL A 30 -5.22 2.38 -25.65
C VAL A 30 -4.66 3.79 -25.56
N ILE A 31 -5.43 4.78 -26.02
CA ILE A 31 -5.00 6.17 -26.22
C ILE A 31 -4.50 6.84 -24.93
N LYS A 32 -5.12 6.56 -23.79
CA LYS A 32 -4.79 7.19 -22.49
C LYS A 32 -3.75 6.43 -21.68
N GLU A 33 -3.16 5.40 -22.24
CA GLU A 33 -2.25 4.52 -21.49
C GLU A 33 -2.83 4.09 -20.13
N LEU A 34 -1.96 3.86 -19.11
CA LEU A 34 -2.44 3.43 -17.79
C LEU A 34 -3.13 4.57 -17.02
N GLY A 35 -2.69 5.81 -17.18
CA GLY A 35 -3.29 7.00 -16.56
C GLY A 35 -2.34 7.77 -15.64
N ASP A 36 -2.88 8.47 -14.64
CA ASP A 36 -2.13 9.36 -13.75
C ASP A 36 -2.23 8.89 -12.29
N VAL A 37 -1.09 8.78 -11.62
CA VAL A 37 -0.87 8.31 -10.24
C VAL A 37 -1.37 6.88 -9.97
N GLY A 38 -0.50 5.90 -10.20
CA GLY A 38 -0.70 4.51 -9.72
C GLY A 38 -0.58 4.44 -8.19
N ASN A 39 -1.64 4.00 -7.52
CA ASN A 39 -1.70 4.00 -6.06
C ASN A 39 -1.65 2.62 -5.43
N ASP A 40 -2.08 1.59 -6.11
CA ASP A 40 -2.00 0.20 -5.64
C ASP A 40 -2.04 -0.78 -6.80
N ILE A 41 -1.60 -2.00 -6.55
CA ILE A 41 -1.60 -3.09 -7.53
C ILE A 41 -1.91 -4.41 -6.82
N GLY A 42 -2.74 -5.25 -7.44
CA GLY A 42 -3.08 -6.56 -6.89
C GLY A 42 -3.39 -7.59 -7.95
N ILE A 43 -3.18 -8.86 -7.63
CA ILE A 43 -3.51 -10.00 -8.49
C ILE A 43 -4.63 -10.81 -7.84
N TYR A 44 -5.62 -11.18 -8.65
CA TYR A 44 -6.66 -12.11 -8.25
C TYR A 44 -7.01 -13.05 -9.39
N GLY A 45 -6.79 -14.34 -9.19
CA GLY A 45 -6.89 -15.35 -10.26
C GLY A 45 -5.90 -15.03 -11.38
N SER A 46 -6.39 -14.97 -12.62
CA SER A 46 -5.58 -14.60 -13.79
C SER A 46 -5.52 -13.10 -14.07
N LYS A 47 -6.07 -12.25 -13.19
CA LYS A 47 -6.21 -10.82 -13.45
C LYS A 47 -5.31 -9.98 -12.56
N LEU A 48 -4.71 -8.95 -13.16
CA LEU A 48 -3.96 -7.89 -12.51
C LEU A 48 -4.82 -6.62 -12.47
N TYR A 49 -4.93 -6.02 -11.31
CA TYR A 49 -5.67 -4.79 -11.05
C TYR A 49 -4.70 -3.69 -10.68
N VAL A 50 -4.75 -2.57 -11.39
CA VAL A 50 -3.94 -1.37 -11.08
C VAL A 50 -4.88 -0.25 -10.69
N VAL A 51 -4.75 0.24 -9.47
CA VAL A 51 -5.53 1.38 -8.97
C VAL A 51 -4.87 2.67 -9.42
N VAL A 52 -5.56 3.45 -10.25
CA VAL A 52 -5.04 4.70 -10.84
C VAL A 52 -5.84 5.88 -10.28
N ASN A 53 -5.31 6.48 -9.22
CA ASN A 53 -6.02 7.41 -8.35
C ASN A 53 -6.52 8.66 -9.08
N CYS A 54 -5.62 9.44 -9.68
CA CYS A 54 -6.00 10.70 -10.35
C CYS A 54 -6.73 10.50 -11.68
N SER A 55 -6.74 9.29 -12.22
CA SER A 55 -7.59 8.91 -13.36
C SER A 55 -8.92 8.30 -12.94
N HIS A 56 -9.19 8.20 -11.62
CA HIS A 56 -10.46 7.75 -11.07
C HIS A 56 -10.90 6.36 -11.55
N LYS A 57 -9.95 5.43 -11.72
CA LYS A 57 -10.22 4.10 -12.24
C LYS A 57 -9.35 3.02 -11.64
N VAL A 58 -9.84 1.79 -11.71
CA VAL A 58 -9.01 0.58 -11.56
C VAL A 58 -8.90 -0.05 -12.94
N GLU A 59 -7.71 -0.13 -13.48
CA GLU A 59 -7.43 -0.79 -14.75
C GLU A 59 -7.26 -2.28 -14.52
N VAL A 60 -7.90 -3.12 -15.34
CA VAL A 60 -7.87 -4.58 -15.22
C VAL A 60 -7.26 -5.18 -16.48
N MET A 61 -6.30 -6.08 -16.30
CA MET A 61 -5.60 -6.76 -17.38
C MET A 61 -5.36 -8.24 -17.05
N ASP A 62 -5.07 -9.03 -18.05
CA ASP A 62 -4.58 -10.39 -17.85
C ASP A 62 -3.18 -10.30 -17.21
N ALA A 63 -2.98 -11.03 -16.12
CA ALA A 63 -1.79 -10.89 -15.30
C ALA A 63 -0.52 -11.43 -15.97
N LYS A 64 -0.65 -12.39 -16.92
CA LYS A 64 0.50 -12.98 -17.63
C LYS A 64 0.89 -12.19 -18.86
N THR A 65 -0.09 -11.69 -19.60
CA THR A 65 0.15 -11.03 -20.88
C THR A 65 0.20 -9.51 -20.81
N GLY A 66 -0.37 -8.91 -19.73
CA GLY A 66 -0.54 -7.47 -19.61
C GLY A 66 -1.62 -6.88 -20.53
N ILE A 67 -2.37 -7.74 -21.26
CA ILE A 67 -3.43 -7.28 -22.17
C ILE A 67 -4.63 -6.80 -21.37
N ARG A 68 -5.11 -5.62 -21.70
CA ARG A 68 -6.27 -4.97 -21.09
C ARG A 68 -7.53 -5.83 -21.22
N LEU A 69 -8.23 -6.01 -20.11
CA LEU A 69 -9.54 -6.68 -20.05
C LEU A 69 -10.68 -5.67 -19.83
N GLY A 70 -10.43 -4.57 -19.12
CA GLY A 70 -11.43 -3.56 -18.84
C GLY A 70 -10.98 -2.55 -17.78
N GLN A 71 -11.90 -1.72 -17.34
CA GLN A 71 -11.68 -0.78 -16.24
C GLN A 71 -12.92 -0.67 -15.36
N ILE A 72 -12.73 -0.18 -14.14
CA ILE A 72 -13.78 0.08 -13.16
C ILE A 72 -13.63 1.55 -12.76
N ASP A 73 -14.65 2.36 -12.99
CA ASP A 73 -14.61 3.78 -12.67
C ASP A 73 -15.00 4.00 -11.21
N ILE A 74 -14.04 4.41 -10.39
CA ILE A 74 -14.22 4.71 -8.96
C ILE A 74 -13.51 6.03 -8.65
N PRO A 75 -14.21 7.06 -8.16
CA PRO A 75 -13.61 8.36 -7.88
C PRO A 75 -12.54 8.25 -6.79
N ASN A 76 -11.39 8.86 -7.04
CA ASN A 76 -10.25 8.87 -6.10
C ASN A 76 -10.01 7.55 -5.38
N CYS A 77 -9.94 6.45 -6.17
CA CYS A 77 -9.66 5.10 -5.68
C CYS A 77 -8.25 5.01 -5.10
N ARG A 78 -8.07 4.22 -4.02
CA ARG A 78 -6.81 4.16 -3.26
C ARG A 78 -6.18 2.78 -3.24
N TYR A 79 -6.83 1.79 -2.66
CA TYR A 79 -6.27 0.44 -2.47
C TYR A 79 -7.28 -0.61 -2.90
N VAL A 80 -6.79 -1.77 -3.35
CA VAL A 80 -7.62 -2.92 -3.75
C VAL A 80 -7.27 -4.15 -2.92
N ARG A 81 -8.30 -4.88 -2.46
CA ARG A 81 -8.17 -6.19 -1.81
C ARG A 81 -9.20 -7.14 -2.37
N PHE A 82 -8.96 -8.44 -2.22
CA PHE A 82 -9.80 -9.47 -2.82
C PHE A 82 -10.32 -10.45 -1.78
N TYR A 83 -11.57 -10.85 -1.94
CA TYR A 83 -12.20 -11.83 -1.07
C TYR A 83 -13.37 -12.51 -1.78
N ARG A 84 -13.37 -13.84 -1.83
CA ARG A 84 -14.48 -14.68 -2.35
C ARG A 84 -15.05 -14.21 -3.70
N GLY A 85 -14.21 -14.01 -4.70
CA GLY A 85 -14.63 -13.61 -6.06
C GLY A 85 -14.99 -12.14 -6.21
N ARG A 86 -14.70 -11.31 -5.22
CA ARG A 86 -14.94 -9.88 -5.23
C ARG A 86 -13.65 -9.10 -5.05
N ALA A 87 -13.59 -7.96 -5.69
CA ALA A 87 -12.58 -6.93 -5.43
C ALA A 87 -13.20 -5.81 -4.58
N TYR A 88 -12.45 -5.31 -3.63
CA TYR A 88 -12.85 -4.23 -2.73
C TYR A 88 -11.88 -3.08 -2.90
N VAL A 89 -12.42 -1.89 -3.18
CA VAL A 89 -11.61 -0.71 -3.49
C VAL A 89 -11.96 0.41 -2.53
N SER A 90 -10.97 0.90 -1.77
CA SER A 90 -11.13 2.09 -0.95
C SER A 90 -11.08 3.34 -1.81
N SER A 91 -11.82 4.37 -1.43
CA SER A 91 -11.95 5.61 -2.18
C SER A 91 -12.22 6.79 -1.24
N TYR A 92 -11.60 7.90 -1.53
CA TYR A 92 -11.90 9.18 -0.85
C TYR A 92 -13.28 9.72 -1.20
N VAL A 93 -13.85 9.29 -2.34
CA VAL A 93 -15.12 9.79 -2.92
C VAL A 93 -14.99 11.24 -3.36
N GLY A 94 -14.55 12.13 -2.47
CA GLY A 94 -14.31 13.55 -2.75
C GLY A 94 -12.94 13.84 -3.42
N PRO A 95 -12.67 15.09 -3.75
CA PRO A 95 -11.42 15.52 -4.38
C PRO A 95 -10.22 15.39 -3.43
N VAL A 96 -9.01 15.30 -3.99
CA VAL A 96 -7.75 15.31 -3.25
C VAL A 96 -7.32 16.78 -3.07
N LEU A 97 -7.87 17.43 -2.08
CA LEU A 97 -7.53 18.81 -1.69
C LEU A 97 -7.70 18.96 -0.18
N ILE A 98 -7.02 19.94 0.40
CA ILE A 98 -7.17 20.28 1.82
C ILE A 98 -8.57 20.88 2.02
N ASP A 99 -9.40 20.15 2.74
CA ASP A 99 -10.80 20.52 3.01
C ASP A 99 -11.25 19.91 4.34
N PRO A 100 -11.48 20.72 5.38
CA PRO A 100 -12.00 20.26 6.66
C PRO A 100 -13.40 19.63 6.55
N ASP A 101 -14.16 20.04 5.55
CA ASP A 101 -15.53 19.56 5.29
C ASP A 101 -15.59 18.41 4.27
N ALA A 102 -14.43 17.83 3.92
CA ALA A 102 -14.37 16.70 2.99
C ALA A 102 -15.35 15.59 3.37
N PRO A 103 -16.03 14.95 2.41
CA PRO A 103 -16.98 13.89 2.70
C PRO A 103 -16.28 12.66 3.26
N LYS A 104 -17.05 11.83 3.97
CA LYS A 104 -16.59 10.48 4.33
C LYS A 104 -16.28 9.67 3.07
N GLY A 105 -15.24 8.87 3.14
CA GLY A 105 -14.88 7.93 2.10
C GLY A 105 -15.76 6.68 2.08
N ALA A 106 -15.43 5.78 1.18
CA ALA A 106 -16.17 4.54 1.01
C ALA A 106 -15.26 3.38 0.59
N VAL A 107 -15.79 2.17 0.74
CA VAL A 107 -15.29 0.98 0.07
C VAL A 107 -16.33 0.53 -0.95
N PHE A 108 -15.88 0.26 -2.17
CA PHE A 108 -16.69 -0.27 -3.26
C PHE A 108 -16.43 -1.75 -3.43
N GLU A 109 -17.49 -2.55 -3.50
CA GLU A 109 -17.42 -3.95 -3.87
C GLU A 109 -17.64 -4.10 -5.37
N VAL A 110 -16.78 -4.87 -6.02
CA VAL A 110 -16.78 -5.08 -7.46
C VAL A 110 -16.78 -6.58 -7.77
N ASP A 111 -17.62 -6.99 -8.70
CA ASP A 111 -17.59 -8.35 -9.24
C ASP A 111 -16.36 -8.54 -10.13
N THR A 112 -15.52 -9.54 -9.85
CA THR A 112 -14.26 -9.76 -10.58
C THR A 112 -14.45 -10.35 -11.98
N THR A 113 -15.65 -10.74 -12.36
CA THR A 113 -15.98 -11.26 -13.69
C THR A 113 -16.52 -10.20 -14.60
N SER A 114 -17.54 -9.46 -14.14
CA SER A 114 -18.23 -8.43 -14.93
C SER A 114 -17.62 -7.04 -14.79
N PHE A 115 -16.77 -6.80 -13.76
CA PHE A 115 -16.23 -5.51 -13.35
C PHE A 115 -17.30 -4.50 -12.88
N ALA A 116 -18.51 -4.96 -12.66
CA ALA A 116 -19.59 -4.13 -12.16
C ALA A 116 -19.41 -3.84 -10.66
N ILE A 117 -19.66 -2.59 -10.25
CA ILE A 117 -19.78 -2.20 -8.85
C ILE A 117 -21.10 -2.77 -8.35
N THR A 118 -21.06 -3.62 -7.32
CA THR A 118 -22.24 -4.31 -6.79
C THR A 118 -22.77 -3.67 -5.52
N ARG A 119 -21.87 -3.20 -4.65
CA ARG A 119 -22.23 -2.57 -3.36
C ARG A 119 -21.25 -1.45 -3.02
N LYS A 120 -21.66 -0.56 -2.12
CA LYS A 120 -20.83 0.51 -1.56
C LYS A 120 -21.16 0.66 -0.08
N VAL A 121 -20.12 0.85 0.75
CA VAL A 121 -20.27 1.13 2.19
C VAL A 121 -19.45 2.37 2.55
N SER A 122 -20.06 3.30 3.29
CA SER A 122 -19.37 4.47 3.83
C SER A 122 -18.48 4.05 5.01
N VAL A 123 -17.30 4.64 5.12
CA VAL A 123 -16.30 4.42 6.18
C VAL A 123 -15.89 5.76 6.82
N GLY A 124 -14.70 5.86 7.39
CA GLY A 124 -14.16 7.13 7.87
C GLY A 124 -13.69 8.06 6.76
N TYR A 125 -12.96 9.10 7.15
CA TYR A 125 -12.48 10.11 6.21
C TYR A 125 -11.19 9.64 5.52
N GLN A 126 -11.16 9.80 4.20
CA GLN A 126 -10.00 9.50 3.34
C GLN A 126 -9.40 8.13 3.66
N PRO A 127 -10.16 7.03 3.39
CA PRO A 127 -9.71 5.68 3.66
C PRO A 127 -8.51 5.31 2.78
N GLU A 128 -7.53 4.70 3.40
CA GLU A 128 -6.28 4.25 2.79
C GLU A 128 -6.27 2.71 2.66
N GLU A 129 -5.18 2.07 3.08
CA GLU A 129 -4.99 0.64 2.94
C GLU A 129 -5.97 -0.16 3.80
N MET A 130 -6.29 -1.36 3.33
CA MET A 130 -7.25 -2.28 3.94
C MET A 130 -6.65 -3.67 4.08
N GLU A 131 -7.10 -4.42 5.08
CA GLU A 131 -6.80 -5.84 5.22
C GLU A 131 -8.04 -6.63 5.64
N ILE A 132 -8.04 -7.93 5.31
CA ILE A 132 -9.14 -8.83 5.65
C ILE A 132 -8.65 -9.88 6.63
N VAL A 133 -9.32 -9.97 7.77
CA VAL A 133 -9.12 -11.00 8.78
C VAL A 133 -10.45 -11.72 9.00
N ASP A 134 -10.48 -13.01 8.76
CA ASP A 134 -11.70 -13.81 8.76
C ASP A 134 -12.74 -13.21 7.79
N ASP A 135 -13.94 -12.92 8.28
CA ASP A 135 -15.03 -12.32 7.49
C ASP A 135 -15.17 -10.81 7.76
N TYR A 136 -14.11 -10.13 8.18
CA TYR A 136 -14.10 -8.69 8.45
C TYR A 136 -12.98 -7.98 7.68
N MET A 137 -13.33 -6.86 7.08
CA MET A 137 -12.35 -5.93 6.47
C MET A 137 -12.08 -4.78 7.42
N TYR A 138 -10.81 -4.44 7.56
CA TYR A 138 -10.29 -3.36 8.39
C TYR A 138 -9.70 -2.28 7.49
N VAL A 139 -10.23 -1.07 7.58
CA VAL A 139 -9.90 0.05 6.69
C VAL A 139 -9.28 1.17 7.50
N ALA A 140 -8.03 1.53 7.21
CA ALA A 140 -7.36 2.68 7.82
C ALA A 140 -7.96 3.97 7.29
N ASN A 141 -8.42 4.85 8.18
CA ASN A 141 -8.92 6.17 7.82
C ASN A 141 -7.88 7.22 8.18
N SER A 142 -7.42 7.98 7.20
CA SER A 142 -6.38 8.98 7.44
C SER A 142 -6.94 10.35 7.81
N GLY A 143 -8.00 10.78 7.14
CA GLY A 143 -8.39 12.19 7.19
C GLY A 143 -7.25 13.11 6.76
N GLY A 144 -6.28 12.62 5.96
CA GLY A 144 -5.01 13.27 5.73
C GLY A 144 -5.09 14.64 5.06
N TYR A 145 -6.20 14.94 4.39
CA TYR A 145 -6.49 16.25 3.80
C TYR A 145 -7.48 17.09 4.60
N ARG A 146 -7.90 16.64 5.79
CA ARG A 146 -8.78 17.38 6.72
C ARG A 146 -7.99 18.11 7.80
N VAL A 147 -6.83 18.61 7.49
CA VAL A 147 -5.95 19.33 8.44
C VAL A 147 -6.69 20.47 9.12
N PRO A 148 -6.64 20.60 10.48
CA PRO A 148 -5.91 19.74 11.43
C PRO A 148 -6.72 18.53 11.96
N ASP A 149 -7.95 18.33 11.49
CA ASP A 149 -8.92 17.34 12.01
C ASP A 149 -8.76 15.97 11.34
N TYR A 150 -7.58 15.38 11.47
CA TYR A 150 -7.30 14.03 10.96
C TYR A 150 -8.27 12.99 11.51
N ASP A 151 -8.63 11.98 10.68
CA ASP A 151 -9.31 10.78 11.21
C ASP A 151 -8.33 9.98 12.07
N ASN A 152 -8.87 9.23 13.03
CA ASN A 152 -8.09 8.44 13.97
C ASN A 152 -8.60 7.00 14.11
N THR A 153 -9.36 6.52 13.15
CA THR A 153 -10.09 5.26 13.27
C THR A 153 -9.69 4.23 12.21
N VAL A 154 -9.84 2.95 12.57
CA VAL A 154 -9.96 1.84 11.64
C VAL A 154 -11.44 1.45 11.55
N SER A 155 -12.04 1.57 10.36
CA SER A 155 -13.41 1.10 10.10
C SER A 155 -13.43 -0.42 9.94
N VAL A 156 -14.40 -1.09 10.56
CA VAL A 156 -14.60 -2.53 10.46
C VAL A 156 -15.86 -2.81 9.66
N ILE A 157 -15.70 -3.52 8.54
CA ILE A 157 -16.79 -3.91 7.64
C ILE A 157 -17.01 -5.41 7.77
N GLN A 158 -18.21 -5.84 8.12
CA GLN A 158 -18.59 -7.24 8.02
C GLN A 158 -18.85 -7.60 6.56
N MET A 159 -18.11 -8.59 6.03
CA MET A 159 -18.06 -8.88 4.60
C MET A 159 -19.34 -9.49 4.04
N ILE A 160 -20.08 -10.28 4.85
CA ILE A 160 -21.31 -10.96 4.42
C ILE A 160 -22.38 -9.93 4.05
N ASP A 161 -22.69 -9.05 4.99
CA ASP A 161 -23.72 -8.01 4.80
C ASP A 161 -23.17 -6.75 4.13
N PHE A 162 -21.85 -6.64 4.06
CA PHE A 162 -21.09 -5.50 3.57
C PHE A 162 -21.51 -4.19 4.26
N LYS A 163 -21.49 -4.22 5.59
CA LYS A 163 -21.86 -3.09 6.45
C LYS A 163 -20.75 -2.75 7.42
N GLN A 164 -20.53 -1.46 7.65
CA GLN A 164 -19.67 -1.02 8.73
C GLN A 164 -20.34 -1.34 10.08
N VAL A 165 -19.68 -2.15 10.88
CA VAL A 165 -20.18 -2.61 12.18
C VAL A 165 -19.46 -1.96 13.35
N GLN A 166 -18.29 -1.38 13.13
CA GLN A 166 -17.47 -0.77 14.17
C GLN A 166 -16.51 0.26 13.59
N GLN A 167 -16.07 1.21 14.43
CA GLN A 167 -14.87 2.01 14.25
C GLN A 167 -13.98 1.85 15.47
N ILE A 168 -12.72 1.48 15.27
CA ILE A 168 -11.73 1.27 16.34
C ILE A 168 -10.86 2.52 16.41
N PRO A 169 -10.87 3.28 17.51
CA PRO A 169 -9.90 4.35 17.71
C PRO A 169 -8.47 3.77 17.81
N VAL A 170 -7.55 4.31 17.02
CA VAL A 170 -6.15 3.84 16.95
C VAL A 170 -5.19 5.00 17.13
N GLY A 171 -4.99 5.79 16.11
CA GLY A 171 -4.10 6.94 16.07
C GLY A 171 -4.46 7.80 14.85
N ILE A 172 -4.02 9.06 14.85
CA ILE A 172 -4.38 9.99 13.77
C ILE A 172 -3.65 9.66 12.47
N ASN A 173 -4.26 10.05 11.35
CA ASN A 173 -3.65 9.99 10.01
C ASN A 173 -3.11 8.60 9.67
N LEU A 174 -3.97 7.58 9.81
CA LEU A 174 -3.61 6.18 9.54
C LEU A 174 -3.36 5.96 8.05
N HIS A 175 -2.46 5.02 7.71
CA HIS A 175 -2.10 4.81 6.31
C HIS A 175 -2.03 3.33 5.91
N ARG A 176 -0.99 2.63 6.34
CA ARG A 176 -0.78 1.22 5.97
C ARG A 176 -1.44 0.29 6.97
N VAL A 177 -2.00 -0.79 6.44
CA VAL A 177 -2.51 -1.91 7.24
C VAL A 177 -1.97 -3.19 6.64
N LYS A 178 -1.28 -4.00 7.45
CA LYS A 178 -0.78 -5.33 7.04
C LYS A 178 -1.18 -6.37 8.07
N LYS A 179 -1.54 -7.53 7.59
CA LYS A 179 -1.85 -8.70 8.42
C LYS A 179 -0.63 -9.58 8.55
N ASP A 180 -0.31 -9.99 9.77
CA ASP A 180 0.70 -11.02 10.02
C ASP A 180 0.10 -12.43 9.98
N ARG A 181 0.95 -13.45 10.10
CA ARG A 181 0.55 -14.86 10.09
C ARG A 181 -0.29 -15.30 11.30
N TYR A 182 -0.37 -14.46 12.33
CA TYR A 182 -1.17 -14.68 13.54
C TYR A 182 -2.51 -13.94 13.48
N ASN A 183 -2.87 -13.39 12.31
CA ASN A 183 -4.06 -12.56 12.09
C ASN A 183 -4.09 -11.25 12.89
N LYS A 184 -2.94 -10.78 13.41
CA LYS A 184 -2.83 -9.43 13.96
C LYS A 184 -2.68 -8.43 12.83
N LEU A 185 -3.16 -7.21 13.06
CA LEU A 185 -3.03 -6.10 12.13
C LEU A 185 -1.98 -5.11 12.62
N TRP A 186 -1.10 -4.73 11.69
CA TRP A 186 -0.07 -3.72 11.88
C TRP A 186 -0.49 -2.47 11.14
N VAL A 187 -0.70 -1.38 11.87
CA VAL A 187 -1.29 -0.15 11.35
C VAL A 187 -0.34 1.02 11.56
N THR A 188 0.03 1.71 10.49
CA THR A 188 0.87 2.90 10.57
C THR A 188 0.04 4.16 10.77
N SER A 189 0.56 5.09 11.58
CA SER A 189 0.11 6.45 11.70
C SER A 189 1.21 7.39 11.23
N ARG A 190 0.89 8.36 10.39
CA ARG A 190 1.82 9.41 9.95
C ARG A 190 2.00 10.52 10.99
N GLY A 191 1.15 10.53 12.04
CA GLY A 191 1.09 11.67 12.96
C GLY A 191 0.51 12.91 12.30
N ASP A 192 0.84 14.09 12.84
CA ASP A 192 0.41 15.39 12.32
C ASP A 192 1.54 16.18 11.63
N TYR A 193 2.70 15.55 11.45
CA TYR A 193 3.94 16.14 10.91
C TYR A 193 4.52 17.29 11.74
N GLN A 194 4.05 17.49 12.97
CA GLN A 194 4.45 18.57 13.86
C GLN A 194 4.71 18.09 15.28
N THR A 195 3.65 17.87 16.05
CA THR A 195 3.71 17.57 17.49
C THR A 195 3.42 16.12 17.84
N ARG A 196 2.63 15.43 17.01
CA ARG A 196 2.28 14.03 17.20
C ARG A 196 3.10 13.17 16.23
N PRO A 197 4.08 12.40 16.73
CA PRO A 197 4.97 11.63 15.87
C PRO A 197 4.25 10.46 15.19
N SER A 198 4.85 10.00 14.08
CA SER A 198 4.51 8.73 13.47
C SER A 198 4.65 7.57 14.46
N ARG A 199 3.77 6.56 14.34
CA ARG A 199 3.78 5.37 15.20
C ARG A 199 3.29 4.15 14.43
N LEU A 200 3.65 2.99 14.95
CA LEU A 200 3.14 1.71 14.48
C LEU A 200 2.28 1.09 15.60
N TYR A 201 1.04 0.73 15.25
CA TYR A 201 0.07 0.14 16.17
C TYR A 201 -0.15 -1.33 15.82
N VAL A 202 -0.39 -2.14 16.84
CA VAL A 202 -0.78 -3.54 16.67
C VAL A 202 -2.20 -3.72 17.18
N LEU A 203 -3.06 -4.26 16.32
CA LEU A 203 -4.41 -4.64 16.66
C LEU A 203 -4.47 -6.17 16.73
N ASP A 204 -5.09 -6.68 17.78
CA ASP A 204 -5.30 -8.12 17.99
C ASP A 204 -6.70 -8.35 18.57
N LYS A 205 -7.20 -9.56 18.46
CA LYS A 205 -8.48 -9.92 19.03
C LYS A 205 -8.41 -9.84 20.57
N ARG A 206 -9.40 -9.21 21.15
CA ARG A 206 -9.57 -9.25 22.61
C ARG A 206 -9.83 -10.68 23.04
N LYS A 207 -9.09 -11.17 24.03
CA LYS A 207 -9.25 -12.52 24.58
C LYS A 207 -10.72 -12.79 24.96
N GLY A 208 -11.29 -13.85 24.38
CA GLY A 208 -12.70 -14.22 24.60
C GLY A 208 -13.73 -13.44 23.75
N TYR A 209 -13.28 -12.59 22.83
CA TYR A 209 -14.13 -11.81 21.93
C TYR A 209 -13.59 -11.84 20.49
N ASN A 210 -14.49 -11.72 19.51
CA ASN A 210 -14.06 -11.59 18.10
C ASN A 210 -13.70 -10.15 17.70
N GLN A 211 -13.66 -9.23 18.65
CA GLN A 211 -13.42 -7.82 18.41
C GLN A 211 -11.92 -7.51 18.44
N MET A 212 -11.41 -6.83 17.41
CA MET A 212 -10.07 -6.27 17.41
C MET A 212 -9.99 -5.04 18.31
N ILE A 213 -8.89 -4.91 19.04
CA ILE A 213 -8.52 -3.72 19.81
C ILE A 213 -7.05 -3.40 19.58
N VAL A 214 -6.62 -2.19 19.87
CA VAL A 214 -5.19 -1.86 19.95
C VAL A 214 -4.60 -2.55 21.16
N THR A 215 -3.61 -3.41 20.95
CA THR A 215 -2.91 -4.12 22.01
C THR A 215 -1.53 -3.56 22.30
N ASP A 216 -0.90 -2.92 21.30
CA ASP A 216 0.44 -2.38 21.43
C ASP A 216 0.62 -1.12 20.56
N THR A 217 1.54 -0.28 21.00
CA THR A 217 2.02 0.89 20.27
C THR A 217 3.55 0.86 20.27
N ILE A 218 4.12 0.76 19.08
CA ILE A 218 5.57 0.73 18.89
C ILE A 218 6.02 2.14 18.48
N PRO A 219 6.93 2.78 19.25
CA PRO A 219 7.32 4.17 19.01
C PRO A 219 8.37 4.28 17.88
N VAL A 220 8.00 3.78 16.70
CA VAL A 220 8.82 3.90 15.47
C VAL A 220 8.01 4.56 14.38
N ALA A 221 8.67 5.41 13.61
CA ALA A 221 8.14 5.85 12.34
C ALA A 221 8.15 4.69 11.35
N CYS A 222 7.07 4.55 10.59
CA CYS A 222 6.94 3.51 9.57
C CYS A 222 6.13 4.08 8.39
N SER A 223 6.84 4.39 7.31
CA SER A 223 6.20 4.89 6.08
C SER A 223 5.59 3.77 5.26
N ASN A 224 6.27 2.61 5.20
CA ASN A 224 5.77 1.41 4.56
C ASN A 224 6.40 0.16 5.17
N MET A 225 5.76 -0.98 4.99
CA MET A 225 6.20 -2.26 5.56
C MET A 225 5.78 -3.44 4.68
N ALA A 226 6.56 -4.53 4.78
CA ALA A 226 6.25 -5.83 4.22
C ALA A 226 6.46 -6.90 5.29
N ILE A 227 5.58 -7.89 5.37
CA ILE A 227 5.64 -8.96 6.37
C ILE A 227 5.86 -10.30 5.67
N LYS A 228 6.85 -11.06 6.14
CA LYS A 228 7.06 -12.44 5.74
C LYS A 228 7.44 -13.30 6.95
N GLY A 229 6.67 -14.36 7.20
CA GLY A 229 6.86 -15.20 8.39
C GLY A 229 6.68 -14.40 9.66
N ASP A 230 7.69 -14.42 10.53
CA ASP A 230 7.71 -13.67 11.78
C ASP A 230 8.42 -12.30 11.67
N SER A 231 8.85 -11.92 10.46
CA SER A 231 9.58 -10.66 10.24
C SER A 231 8.73 -9.63 9.54
N LEU A 232 8.62 -8.46 10.15
CA LEU A 232 8.09 -7.24 9.56
C LEU A 232 9.28 -6.36 9.18
N PHE A 233 9.49 -6.17 7.89
CA PHE A 233 10.49 -5.26 7.33
C PHE A 233 9.85 -3.90 7.10
N TYR A 234 10.49 -2.82 7.57
CA TYR A 234 9.96 -1.47 7.39
C TYR A 234 11.05 -0.47 7.05
N TYR A 235 10.62 0.63 6.45
CA TYR A 235 11.39 1.85 6.37
C TYR A 235 10.54 3.04 6.81
N ALA A 236 11.21 4.09 7.24
CA ALA A 236 10.62 5.40 7.46
C ALA A 236 11.37 6.47 6.69
N THR A 237 10.62 7.42 6.16
CA THR A 237 11.12 8.66 5.57
C THR A 237 10.43 9.79 6.29
N GLU A 238 11.18 10.55 7.09
CA GLU A 238 10.66 11.64 7.91
C GLU A 238 11.36 12.94 7.54
N TRP A 239 10.58 13.97 7.26
CA TRP A 239 11.13 15.28 6.99
C TRP A 239 11.69 15.91 8.27
N ASN A 240 12.94 16.34 8.22
CA ASN A 240 13.61 17.03 9.31
C ASN A 240 13.72 18.54 8.96
N ASN A 241 12.96 19.36 9.69
CA ASN A 241 12.90 20.80 9.48
C ASN A 241 14.24 21.51 9.79
N TYR A 242 15.09 20.94 10.66
CA TYR A 242 16.39 21.54 11.02
C TYR A 242 17.43 21.36 9.92
N THR A 243 17.43 20.19 9.28
CA THR A 243 18.40 19.86 8.22
C THR A 243 17.84 20.11 6.82
N SER A 244 16.54 20.44 6.69
CA SER A 244 15.82 20.55 5.43
C SER A 244 16.04 19.34 4.53
N SER A 245 16.03 18.14 5.12
CA SER A 245 16.26 16.87 4.45
C SER A 245 15.43 15.75 5.06
N ASN A 246 15.31 14.65 4.35
CA ASN A 246 14.67 13.45 4.89
C ASN A 246 15.64 12.67 5.79
N THR A 247 15.16 12.30 6.98
CA THR A 247 15.78 11.26 7.80
C THR A 247 15.19 9.92 7.38
N ILE A 248 16.06 8.98 6.98
CA ILE A 248 15.66 7.64 6.55
C ILE A 248 16.10 6.65 7.60
N SER A 249 15.22 5.76 7.97
CA SER A 249 15.51 4.63 8.83
C SER A 249 14.90 3.35 8.27
N TYR A 250 15.54 2.24 8.61
CA TYR A 250 15.11 0.90 8.25
C TYR A 250 15.03 0.05 9.51
N GLY A 251 14.29 -1.06 9.47
CA GLY A 251 14.32 -2.00 10.58
C GLY A 251 13.57 -3.28 10.29
N ILE A 252 13.77 -4.23 11.22
CA ILE A 252 13.04 -5.49 11.27
C ILE A 252 12.41 -5.61 12.67
N ILE A 253 11.12 -5.90 12.70
CA ILE A 253 10.38 -6.23 13.92
C ILE A 253 9.99 -7.70 13.86
N ASP A 254 10.21 -8.43 14.95
CA ASP A 254 9.61 -9.75 15.13
C ASP A 254 8.13 -9.59 15.51
N VAL A 255 7.21 -10.10 14.66
CA VAL A 255 5.76 -9.90 14.85
C VAL A 255 5.19 -10.69 16.04
N ARG A 256 5.93 -11.68 16.55
CA ARG A 256 5.53 -12.46 17.70
C ARG A 256 5.83 -11.72 19.01
N SER A 257 7.10 -11.31 19.20
CA SER A 257 7.55 -10.57 20.38
C SER A 257 7.21 -9.09 20.31
N LYS A 258 7.01 -8.54 19.10
CA LYS A 258 6.79 -7.11 18.79
C LYS A 258 8.02 -6.25 19.09
N GLU A 259 9.19 -6.87 19.12
CA GLU A 259 10.47 -6.23 19.39
C GLU A 259 11.19 -5.89 18.07
N ILE A 260 11.93 -4.78 18.08
CA ILE A 260 12.85 -4.43 17.00
C ILE A 260 14.07 -5.32 17.12
N ILE A 261 14.23 -6.26 16.19
CA ILE A 261 15.34 -7.21 16.17
C ILE A 261 16.52 -6.75 15.32
N SER A 262 16.29 -5.76 14.44
CA SER A 262 17.37 -5.12 13.66
C SER A 262 17.00 -3.69 13.32
N LYS A 263 18.00 -2.81 13.27
CA LYS A 263 17.88 -1.40 12.84
C LYS A 263 18.11 -1.22 11.34
N SER A 264 18.35 -2.28 10.59
CA SER A 264 18.38 -2.30 9.13
C SER A 264 18.20 -3.72 8.65
N PHE A 265 17.56 -3.88 7.49
CA PHE A 265 17.55 -5.14 6.74
C PHE A 265 18.52 -5.11 5.55
N ILE A 266 19.16 -3.97 5.27
CA ILE A 266 20.23 -3.84 4.29
C ILE A 266 21.56 -3.97 5.03
N THR A 267 22.45 -4.88 4.57
CA THR A 267 23.63 -5.29 5.34
C THR A 267 24.98 -5.01 4.65
N ASP A 268 24.94 -4.44 3.43
CA ASP A 268 26.13 -4.21 2.59
C ASP A 268 26.43 -2.73 2.33
N GLY A 269 25.70 -1.82 2.96
CA GLY A 269 25.90 -0.37 2.82
C GLY A 269 25.13 0.26 1.65
N THR A 270 24.37 -0.52 0.88
CA THR A 270 23.58 -0.02 -0.27
C THR A 270 22.46 0.95 0.16
N GLU A 271 22.07 0.98 1.43
CA GLU A 271 21.11 1.94 1.95
C GLU A 271 21.52 3.41 1.70
N LYS A 272 22.81 3.66 1.56
CA LYS A 272 23.37 4.99 1.25
C LYS A 272 23.10 5.44 -0.20
N ASP A 273 22.82 4.49 -1.09
CA ASP A 273 22.50 4.76 -2.49
C ASP A 273 21.01 5.07 -2.68
N ILE A 274 20.18 4.82 -1.67
CA ILE A 274 18.72 5.01 -1.70
C ILE A 274 18.42 6.39 -1.14
N THR A 275 17.91 7.27 -1.99
CA THR A 275 17.63 8.66 -1.62
C THR A 275 16.28 8.82 -0.92
N ILE A 276 15.22 8.20 -1.46
CA ILE A 276 13.87 8.23 -0.88
C ILE A 276 13.23 6.85 -1.08
N PRO A 277 13.32 5.95 -0.10
CA PRO A 277 12.63 4.67 -0.16
C PRO A 277 11.12 4.90 -0.24
N TYR A 278 10.44 4.22 -1.18
CA TYR A 278 9.03 4.51 -1.46
C TYR A 278 8.15 3.25 -1.49
N GLY A 279 8.64 2.14 -2.03
CA GLY A 279 7.99 0.84 -2.00
C GLY A 279 8.85 -0.22 -1.34
N ILE A 280 8.22 -1.19 -0.70
CA ILE A 280 8.88 -2.36 -0.13
C ILE A 280 8.02 -3.60 -0.37
N ALA A 281 8.64 -4.70 -0.77
CA ALA A 281 8.00 -6.01 -0.87
C ALA A 281 9.01 -7.11 -0.57
N VAL A 282 8.51 -8.27 -0.15
CA VAL A 282 9.33 -9.47 0.08
C VAL A 282 8.77 -10.61 -0.77
N HIS A 283 9.64 -11.23 -1.57
CA HIS A 283 9.23 -12.35 -2.44
C HIS A 283 8.69 -13.51 -1.60
N PRO A 284 7.49 -14.03 -1.92
CA PRO A 284 6.83 -15.02 -1.07
C PRO A 284 7.60 -16.35 -0.96
N GLU A 285 8.35 -16.74 -1.99
CA GLU A 285 9.11 -17.99 -2.00
C GLU A 285 10.57 -17.77 -1.57
N THR A 286 11.33 -16.92 -2.29
CA THR A 286 12.77 -16.76 -2.07
C THR A 286 13.14 -15.97 -0.82
N GLY A 287 12.25 -15.07 -0.38
CA GLY A 287 12.53 -14.12 0.70
C GLY A 287 13.37 -12.92 0.26
N ASP A 288 13.65 -12.78 -1.03
CA ASP A 288 14.33 -11.61 -1.55
C ASP A 288 13.54 -10.33 -1.23
N ILE A 289 14.25 -9.29 -0.81
CA ILE A 289 13.66 -8.03 -0.39
C ILE A 289 13.79 -7.02 -1.52
N PHE A 290 12.69 -6.36 -1.85
CA PHE A 290 12.62 -5.34 -2.89
C PHE A 290 12.36 -4.00 -2.26
N VAL A 291 13.16 -3.00 -2.64
CA VAL A 291 12.96 -1.61 -2.22
C VAL A 291 13.03 -0.72 -3.46
N THR A 292 12.07 0.19 -3.58
CA THR A 292 12.10 1.20 -4.63
C THR A 292 12.60 2.53 -4.08
N ASP A 293 13.35 3.27 -4.90
CA ASP A 293 13.83 4.61 -4.61
C ASP A 293 13.12 5.61 -5.53
N ALA A 294 12.35 6.52 -4.97
CA ALA A 294 11.67 7.59 -5.70
C ALA A 294 12.57 8.80 -5.97
N LYS A 295 13.79 8.79 -5.48
CA LYS A 295 14.82 9.85 -5.64
C LYS A 295 14.31 11.23 -5.21
N ASN A 296 13.93 12.05 -6.16
CA ASN A 296 13.44 13.41 -5.95
C ASN A 296 11.98 13.61 -6.39
N TYR A 297 11.24 12.53 -6.59
CA TYR A 297 9.85 12.50 -7.09
C TYR A 297 9.64 13.08 -8.51
N VAL A 298 10.72 13.33 -9.25
CA VAL A 298 10.68 13.88 -10.61
C VAL A 298 11.49 13.03 -11.59
N SER A 299 12.62 12.51 -11.13
CA SER A 299 13.49 11.64 -11.92
C SER A 299 13.00 10.20 -11.86
N SER A 300 13.30 9.45 -12.92
CA SER A 300 13.09 7.99 -12.92
C SER A 300 13.74 7.35 -11.71
N GLY A 301 12.99 6.47 -11.07
CA GLY A 301 13.37 5.79 -9.85
C GLY A 301 14.33 4.62 -10.07
N THR A 302 14.57 3.88 -9.02
CA THR A 302 15.36 2.65 -9.04
C THR A 302 14.66 1.56 -8.24
N LEU A 303 14.63 0.35 -8.75
CA LEU A 303 14.28 -0.85 -8.02
C LEU A 303 15.54 -1.56 -7.59
N TYR A 304 15.68 -1.82 -6.32
CA TYR A 304 16.73 -2.64 -5.71
C TYR A 304 16.17 -3.99 -5.32
N CYS A 305 16.93 -5.05 -5.59
CA CYS A 305 16.67 -6.40 -5.09
C CYS A 305 17.81 -6.81 -4.16
N PHE A 306 17.46 -7.23 -2.98
CA PHE A 306 18.38 -7.76 -1.97
C PHE A 306 18.10 -9.23 -1.72
N THR A 307 19.12 -9.98 -1.34
CA THR A 307 18.92 -11.33 -0.77
C THR A 307 18.12 -11.24 0.53
N LYS A 308 17.57 -12.37 1.00
CA LYS A 308 16.93 -12.46 2.32
C LYS A 308 17.83 -11.99 3.48
N ASP A 309 19.17 -12.01 3.29
CA ASP A 309 20.16 -11.58 4.26
C ASP A 309 20.58 -10.11 4.07
N GLY A 310 19.91 -9.38 3.20
CA GLY A 310 20.06 -7.94 3.01
C GLY A 310 21.23 -7.50 2.11
N ARG A 311 21.80 -8.40 1.31
CA ARG A 311 22.86 -8.07 0.34
C ARG A 311 22.25 -7.79 -1.03
N LYS A 312 22.67 -6.71 -1.68
CA LYS A 312 22.23 -6.34 -3.03
C LYS A 312 22.54 -7.42 -4.04
N LYS A 313 21.54 -7.88 -4.75
CA LYS A 313 21.65 -8.79 -5.89
C LYS A 313 21.81 -8.02 -7.20
N TRP A 314 20.93 -7.06 -7.40
CA TRP A 314 20.90 -6.19 -8.59
C TRP A 314 20.05 -4.94 -8.31
N SER A 315 20.15 -4.00 -9.22
CA SER A 315 19.25 -2.85 -9.28
C SER A 315 18.96 -2.49 -10.73
N VAL A 316 17.82 -1.86 -10.98
CA VAL A 316 17.37 -1.45 -12.31
C VAL A 316 16.63 -0.13 -12.26
N ARG A 317 16.76 0.67 -13.32
CA ARG A 317 16.01 1.93 -13.49
C ARG A 317 14.55 1.65 -13.80
N THR A 318 13.64 2.30 -13.08
CA THR A 318 12.18 2.19 -13.23
C THR A 318 11.57 3.42 -13.90
N GLY A 319 10.27 3.49 -13.98
CA GLY A 319 9.51 4.73 -14.14
C GLY A 319 9.68 5.67 -12.95
N ASP A 320 8.93 6.77 -12.94
CA ASP A 320 9.01 7.79 -11.89
C ASP A 320 8.19 7.32 -10.67
N ILE A 321 8.67 7.63 -9.46
CA ILE A 321 8.01 7.34 -8.18
C ILE A 321 7.52 5.87 -8.09
N PRO A 322 8.41 4.86 -8.25
CA PRO A 322 8.00 3.45 -8.18
C PRO A 322 7.54 3.11 -6.77
N ALA A 323 6.29 2.65 -6.62
CA ALA A 323 5.64 2.53 -5.32
C ALA A 323 5.28 1.09 -4.94
N HIS A 324 4.61 0.38 -5.82
CA HIS A 324 3.96 -0.89 -5.50
C HIS A 324 4.53 -2.04 -6.33
N ILE A 325 4.66 -3.19 -5.69
CA ILE A 325 5.21 -4.40 -6.26
C ILE A 325 4.27 -5.56 -5.95
N VAL A 326 4.00 -6.38 -6.94
CA VAL A 326 3.24 -7.62 -6.79
C VAL A 326 3.98 -8.75 -7.50
N PHE A 327 3.89 -9.95 -6.96
CA PHE A 327 4.51 -11.14 -7.52
C PHE A 327 3.47 -12.00 -8.22
N LEU A 328 3.70 -12.29 -9.50
CA LEU A 328 2.87 -13.22 -10.26
C LEU A 328 3.27 -14.65 -9.87
N PRO A 329 2.34 -15.47 -9.39
CA PRO A 329 2.61 -16.88 -9.12
C PRO A 329 2.99 -17.62 -10.41
N ASN A 330 3.89 -18.58 -10.28
CA ASN A 330 4.30 -19.47 -11.39
C ASN A 330 3.16 -20.37 -11.88
#